data_5a9241de0bafcd880e1700282dd9a402
#
_entry.id   5a9241de0bafcd880e1700282dd9a402
#
_cell.length_a   1.000
_cell.length_b   1.000
_cell.length_c   1.000
_cell.angle_alpha   90.00
_cell.angle_beta   90.00
_cell.angle_gamma   90.00
#
_symmetry.space_group_name_H-M   'P 1'
#
loop_
_entity.id
_entity.type
_entity.pdbx_description
1 polymer ?
#
loop_
_entity_poly.entity_id
_entity_poly.type
_entity_poly.pdbx_seq_one_letter_code
_entity_poly.pdbx_strand_id
1 'polypeptide(L)'
;MLTIKQITDNTEVVLRGLEKKHFKNAQETIEQVLAFNDKRKSTQNVLDKNLAEVNAISKSIGMLMKEGKKDEAETAKARGAEIKEANKTLQAEMDKAQEDLNNLLYTIPNIPYDEVPEGKCAEDNVVEKTGGMETELPENALPHWDLAKKYDLIDFDLGVKITGAGFPVYKGKGAQLQRALINFFLDEARKSGYTEIMPPTLVNAASGYGTGQLPDKEGQMYHCQLDDLYLIPTAEVPVTNIYRDVILDEKQLPIKNCAYTQCFRREAGSYGKDVRGLNRLHEFSKIEIVRIDTPEHSKESHKEMLEHVEGLLQKLELPYRILRLCGGDMSFTAALCFDFEVYSEAQKRWLEVSSVSNFDTYQANRLKCRYRTAEKKTELCHTLNGSALALPRILAALLENHQTPEGIRIPKALVPYCGFEMID
;
A
#
# COMPACT_ATOMS: atom_id res chain seq x y z
N MET A 1 4.71 -9.65 1.68
CA MET A 1 4.58 -11.06 1.22
C MET A 1 4.37 -11.97 2.40
N LEU A 2 3.70 -13.09 2.19
CA LEU A 2 3.55 -14.11 3.23
C LEU A 2 4.91 -14.60 3.69
N THR A 3 5.03 -14.96 4.97
CA THR A 3 6.23 -15.61 5.47
C THR A 3 6.19 -17.12 5.15
N ILE A 4 7.36 -17.71 4.94
CA ILE A 4 7.44 -19.17 4.75
C ILE A 4 6.83 -19.90 5.96
N LYS A 5 7.00 -19.36 7.16
CA LYS A 5 6.43 -19.93 8.38
C LYS A 5 4.89 -19.96 8.33
N GLN A 6 4.24 -18.86 7.91
CA GLN A 6 2.77 -18.85 7.74
C GLN A 6 2.32 -19.93 6.75
N ILE A 7 3.04 -20.08 5.62
CA ILE A 7 2.71 -21.07 4.59
C ILE A 7 2.90 -22.51 5.10
N THR A 8 4.02 -22.79 5.81
CA THR A 8 4.31 -24.15 6.29
C THR A 8 3.44 -24.57 7.47
N ASP A 9 3.20 -23.64 8.42
CA ASP A 9 2.49 -23.97 9.67
C ASP A 9 0.97 -23.98 9.48
N ASN A 10 0.46 -23.26 8.46
CA ASN A 10 -0.98 -23.03 8.26
C ASN A 10 -1.39 -23.18 6.77
N THR A 11 -0.88 -24.17 6.05
CA THR A 11 -1.08 -24.33 4.61
C THR A 11 -2.57 -24.33 4.21
N GLU A 12 -3.44 -24.99 4.95
CA GLU A 12 -4.88 -25.05 4.67
C GLU A 12 -5.56 -23.67 4.83
N VAL A 13 -5.16 -22.90 5.84
CA VAL A 13 -5.68 -21.53 6.05
C VAL A 13 -5.22 -20.62 4.92
N VAL A 14 -3.96 -20.75 4.50
CA VAL A 14 -3.41 -20.01 3.37
C VAL A 14 -4.18 -20.32 2.09
N LEU A 15 -4.41 -21.59 1.79
CA LEU A 15 -5.15 -22.00 0.59
C LEU A 15 -6.58 -21.45 0.58
N ARG A 16 -7.33 -21.56 1.69
CA ARG A 16 -8.67 -20.98 1.82
C ARG A 16 -8.67 -19.46 1.62
N GLY A 17 -7.68 -18.75 2.19
CA GLY A 17 -7.56 -17.31 2.00
C GLY A 17 -7.23 -16.91 0.56
N LEU A 18 -6.40 -17.69 -0.14
CA LEU A 18 -6.11 -17.51 -1.56
C LEU A 18 -7.34 -17.78 -2.44
N GLU A 19 -8.15 -18.79 -2.09
CA GLU A 19 -9.42 -19.08 -2.76
C GLU A 19 -10.41 -17.92 -2.58
N LYS A 20 -10.53 -17.36 -1.36
CA LYS A 20 -11.36 -16.18 -1.08
C LYS A 20 -10.95 -14.96 -1.92
N LYS A 21 -9.66 -14.80 -2.24
CA LYS A 21 -9.14 -13.77 -3.18
C LYS A 21 -9.16 -14.21 -4.65
N HIS A 22 -9.79 -15.32 -4.98
CA HIS A 22 -9.84 -15.88 -6.34
C HIS A 22 -8.47 -16.03 -7.01
N PHE A 23 -7.43 -16.30 -6.19
CA PHE A 23 -6.08 -16.51 -6.70
C PHE A 23 -6.00 -17.83 -7.47
N LYS A 24 -5.64 -17.75 -8.74
CA LYS A 24 -5.59 -18.92 -9.64
C LYS A 24 -4.40 -19.81 -9.29
N ASN A 25 -4.58 -21.13 -9.43
CA ASN A 25 -3.53 -22.13 -9.21
C ASN A 25 -2.90 -22.09 -7.81
N ALA A 26 -3.70 -21.73 -6.77
CA ALA A 26 -3.21 -21.57 -5.40
C ALA A 26 -2.45 -22.81 -4.90
N GLN A 27 -3.02 -24.00 -5.07
CA GLN A 27 -2.42 -25.26 -4.62
C GLN A 27 -1.05 -25.48 -5.26
N GLU A 28 -0.96 -25.43 -6.60
CA GLU A 28 0.28 -25.60 -7.34
C GLU A 28 1.35 -24.57 -6.93
N THR A 29 0.93 -23.31 -6.77
CA THR A 29 1.84 -22.21 -6.36
C THR A 29 2.42 -22.46 -4.97
N ILE A 30 1.61 -22.88 -4.01
CA ILE A 30 2.06 -23.20 -2.65
C ILE A 30 2.99 -24.41 -2.64
N GLU A 31 2.68 -25.46 -3.40
CA GLU A 31 3.57 -26.63 -3.57
C GLU A 31 4.94 -26.23 -4.13
N GLN A 32 4.98 -25.34 -5.12
CA GLN A 32 6.24 -24.82 -5.67
C GLN A 32 7.02 -23.99 -4.63
N VAL A 33 6.34 -23.15 -3.83
CA VAL A 33 6.98 -22.40 -2.71
C VAL A 33 7.64 -23.36 -1.73
N LEU A 34 6.93 -24.42 -1.33
CA LEU A 34 7.46 -25.41 -0.40
C LEU A 34 8.66 -26.16 -1.00
N ALA A 35 8.58 -26.56 -2.29
CA ALA A 35 9.66 -27.21 -2.99
C ALA A 35 10.94 -26.34 -3.09
N PHE A 36 10.79 -25.06 -3.46
CA PHE A 36 11.93 -24.13 -3.48
C PHE A 36 12.54 -23.91 -2.09
N ASN A 37 11.71 -23.78 -1.06
CA ASN A 37 12.17 -23.66 0.31
C ASN A 37 12.91 -24.89 0.79
N ASP A 38 12.45 -26.09 0.47
CA ASP A 38 13.10 -27.35 0.84
C ASP A 38 14.44 -27.52 0.11
N LYS A 39 14.48 -27.17 -1.18
CA LYS A 39 15.74 -27.14 -1.94
C LYS A 39 16.73 -26.18 -1.31
N ARG A 40 16.31 -24.95 -0.97
CA ARG A 40 17.16 -23.97 -0.30
C ARG A 40 17.69 -24.49 1.04
N LYS A 41 16.80 -25.05 1.89
CA LYS A 41 17.20 -25.64 3.19
C LYS A 41 18.18 -26.78 3.05
N SER A 42 17.93 -27.71 2.11
CA SER A 42 18.83 -28.84 1.88
C SER A 42 20.20 -28.40 1.39
N THR A 43 20.26 -27.45 0.44
CA THR A 43 21.52 -26.87 -0.06
C THR A 43 22.27 -26.14 1.06
N GLN A 44 21.57 -25.35 1.89
CA GLN A 44 22.17 -24.69 3.05
C GLN A 44 22.79 -25.70 4.02
N ASN A 45 22.10 -26.79 4.34
CA ASN A 45 22.60 -27.83 5.22
C ASN A 45 23.87 -28.49 4.68
N VAL A 46 23.97 -28.67 3.36
CA VAL A 46 25.22 -29.21 2.72
C VAL A 46 26.34 -28.19 2.81
N LEU A 47 26.08 -26.92 2.52
CA LEU A 47 27.04 -25.83 2.64
C LEU A 47 27.61 -25.72 4.08
N ASP A 48 26.73 -25.77 5.08
CA ASP A 48 27.12 -25.67 6.49
C ASP A 48 28.01 -26.85 6.90
N LYS A 49 27.71 -28.09 6.47
CA LYS A 49 28.56 -29.28 6.69
C LYS A 49 29.91 -29.15 6.00
N ASN A 50 29.90 -28.70 4.74
CA ASN A 50 31.12 -28.49 3.97
C ASN A 50 32.02 -27.41 4.61
N LEU A 51 31.42 -26.32 5.10
CA LEU A 51 32.18 -25.27 5.82
C LEU A 51 32.78 -25.79 7.12
N ALA A 52 32.04 -26.60 7.88
CA ALA A 52 32.59 -27.26 9.08
C ALA A 52 33.76 -28.21 8.75
N GLU A 53 33.63 -29.01 7.66
CA GLU A 53 34.72 -29.90 7.18
C GLU A 53 35.94 -29.09 6.75
N VAL A 54 35.80 -28.02 5.97
CA VAL A 54 36.92 -27.15 5.56
C VAL A 54 37.63 -26.54 6.78
N ASN A 55 36.85 -26.11 7.79
CA ASN A 55 37.45 -25.58 9.02
C ASN A 55 38.21 -26.64 9.81
N ALA A 56 37.70 -27.87 9.86
CA ALA A 56 38.42 -29.01 10.50
C ALA A 56 39.71 -29.37 9.74
N ILE A 57 39.63 -29.46 8.41
CA ILE A 57 40.78 -29.69 7.54
C ILE A 57 41.87 -28.61 7.73
N SER A 58 41.46 -27.35 7.77
CA SER A 58 42.39 -26.23 7.95
C SER A 58 43.15 -26.30 9.27
N LYS A 59 42.47 -26.76 10.34
CA LYS A 59 43.14 -27.01 11.65
C LYS A 59 44.07 -28.22 11.60
N SER A 60 43.67 -29.32 10.94
CA SER A 60 44.48 -30.53 10.83
C SER A 60 45.76 -30.31 10.04
N ILE A 61 45.73 -29.53 8.95
CA ILE A 61 46.90 -29.16 8.16
C ILE A 61 47.99 -28.52 9.05
N GLY A 62 47.58 -27.60 9.93
CA GLY A 62 48.52 -26.95 10.86
C GLY A 62 49.20 -27.95 11.82
N MET A 63 48.49 -28.98 12.28
CA MET A 63 49.03 -30.04 13.13
C MET A 63 49.96 -30.99 12.35
N LEU A 64 49.52 -31.47 11.19
CA LEU A 64 50.29 -32.36 10.31
C LEU A 64 51.62 -31.73 9.87
N MET A 65 51.61 -30.43 9.58
CA MET A 65 52.83 -29.70 9.23
C MET A 65 53.82 -29.62 10.42
N LYS A 66 53.33 -29.44 11.65
CA LYS A 66 54.16 -29.46 12.87
C LYS A 66 54.72 -30.84 13.15
N GLU A 67 54.02 -31.91 12.83
CA GLU A 67 54.44 -33.31 12.99
C GLU A 67 55.34 -33.78 11.84
N GLY A 68 55.61 -32.96 10.82
CA GLY A 68 56.44 -33.32 9.67
C GLY A 68 55.74 -34.20 8.61
N LYS A 69 54.45 -34.46 8.74
CA LYS A 69 53.64 -35.32 7.84
C LYS A 69 53.20 -34.56 6.60
N LYS A 70 54.14 -34.24 5.71
CA LYS A 70 53.93 -33.39 4.55
C LYS A 70 52.90 -33.96 3.55
N ASP A 71 52.99 -35.28 3.26
CA ASP A 71 52.10 -35.92 2.27
C ASP A 71 50.63 -35.94 2.74
N GLU A 72 50.39 -36.18 4.02
CA GLU A 72 49.05 -36.10 4.62
C GLU A 72 48.53 -34.67 4.61
N ALA A 73 49.38 -33.68 4.84
CA ALA A 73 49.03 -32.28 4.79
C ALA A 73 48.64 -31.82 3.35
N GLU A 74 49.36 -32.31 2.32
CA GLU A 74 49.02 -32.02 0.92
C GLU A 74 47.69 -32.67 0.49
N THR A 75 47.47 -33.93 0.93
CA THR A 75 46.17 -34.60 0.71
C THR A 75 44.98 -33.82 1.35
N ALA A 76 45.20 -33.36 2.59
CA ALA A 76 44.22 -32.54 3.28
C ALA A 76 43.97 -31.20 2.56
N LYS A 77 45.00 -30.54 2.04
CA LYS A 77 44.86 -29.31 1.23
C LYS A 77 44.06 -29.57 -0.05
N ALA A 78 44.37 -30.67 -0.77
CA ALA A 78 43.63 -31.03 -1.99
C ALA A 78 42.16 -31.25 -1.69
N ARG A 79 41.82 -31.98 -0.63
CA ARG A 79 40.44 -32.18 -0.17
C ARG A 79 39.74 -30.86 0.19
N GLY A 80 40.42 -29.97 0.92
CA GLY A 80 39.87 -28.64 1.23
C GLY A 80 39.64 -27.78 0.00
N ALA A 81 40.46 -27.92 -1.05
CA ALA A 81 40.27 -27.22 -2.32
C ALA A 81 39.07 -27.77 -3.10
N GLU A 82 38.88 -29.09 -3.16
CA GLU A 82 37.68 -29.71 -3.76
C GLU A 82 36.40 -29.22 -3.12
N ILE A 83 36.33 -29.23 -1.78
CA ILE A 83 35.11 -28.78 -1.06
C ILE A 83 34.87 -27.30 -1.31
N LYS A 84 35.90 -26.46 -1.34
CA LYS A 84 35.74 -25.04 -1.65
C LYS A 84 35.20 -24.81 -3.06
N GLU A 85 35.62 -25.60 -4.04
CA GLU A 85 35.09 -25.47 -5.41
C GLU A 85 33.63 -25.96 -5.50
N ALA A 86 33.30 -27.11 -4.84
CA ALA A 86 31.94 -27.59 -4.74
C ALA A 86 30.99 -26.54 -4.05
N ASN A 87 31.51 -25.85 -3.02
CA ASN A 87 30.74 -24.82 -2.31
C ASN A 87 30.38 -23.62 -3.19
N LYS A 88 31.19 -23.26 -4.18
CA LYS A 88 30.84 -22.18 -5.13
C LYS A 88 29.61 -22.56 -5.95
N THR A 89 29.54 -23.79 -6.44
CA THR A 89 28.39 -24.27 -7.19
C THR A 89 27.14 -24.34 -6.30
N LEU A 90 27.28 -24.91 -5.09
CA LEU A 90 26.18 -24.98 -4.12
C LEU A 90 25.67 -23.57 -3.71
N GLN A 91 26.57 -22.60 -3.54
CA GLN A 91 26.18 -21.22 -3.23
C GLN A 91 25.36 -20.61 -4.36
N ALA A 92 25.80 -20.79 -5.62
CA ALA A 92 25.06 -20.29 -6.78
C ALA A 92 23.67 -20.96 -6.91
N GLU A 93 23.56 -22.27 -6.62
CA GLU A 93 22.29 -22.97 -6.59
C GLU A 93 21.37 -22.48 -5.47
N MET A 94 21.92 -22.20 -4.29
CA MET A 94 21.16 -21.66 -3.17
C MET A 94 20.66 -20.24 -3.47
N ASP A 95 21.52 -19.38 -4.02
CA ASP A 95 21.18 -18.00 -4.37
C ASP A 95 20.05 -17.99 -5.43
N LYS A 96 20.15 -18.86 -6.43
CA LYS A 96 19.09 -19.02 -7.44
C LYS A 96 17.79 -19.53 -6.81
N ALA A 97 17.84 -20.57 -5.96
CA ALA A 97 16.65 -21.08 -5.30
C ALA A 97 15.98 -20.02 -4.39
N GLN A 98 16.78 -19.16 -3.74
CA GLN A 98 16.28 -18.04 -2.94
C GLN A 98 15.64 -16.96 -3.83
N GLU A 99 16.23 -16.65 -4.98
CA GLU A 99 15.67 -15.70 -5.95
C GLU A 99 14.34 -16.23 -6.51
N ASP A 100 14.30 -17.48 -6.99
CA ASP A 100 13.10 -18.13 -7.51
C ASP A 100 11.98 -18.15 -6.46
N LEU A 101 12.31 -18.47 -5.21
CA LEU A 101 11.39 -18.45 -4.08
C LEU A 101 10.83 -17.03 -3.83
N ASN A 102 11.69 -16.01 -3.81
CA ASN A 102 11.27 -14.63 -3.58
C ASN A 102 10.35 -14.14 -4.73
N ASN A 103 10.74 -14.43 -5.98
CA ASN A 103 9.96 -14.06 -7.15
C ASN A 103 8.56 -14.69 -7.11
N LEU A 104 8.46 -15.94 -6.70
CA LEU A 104 7.17 -16.61 -6.55
C LEU A 104 6.35 -16.02 -5.40
N LEU A 105 6.96 -15.76 -4.23
CA LEU A 105 6.28 -15.14 -3.09
C LEU A 105 5.76 -13.73 -3.39
N TYR A 106 6.41 -12.96 -4.27
CA TYR A 106 5.91 -11.66 -4.73
C TYR A 106 4.63 -11.77 -5.56
N THR A 107 4.32 -12.94 -6.13
CA THR A 107 3.09 -13.14 -6.91
C THR A 107 1.89 -13.58 -6.08
N ILE A 108 2.08 -13.95 -4.83
CA ILE A 108 1.03 -14.46 -3.94
C ILE A 108 0.41 -13.30 -3.15
N PRO A 109 -0.92 -13.10 -3.19
CA PRO A 109 -1.58 -12.06 -2.42
C PRO A 109 -1.56 -12.33 -0.91
N ASN A 110 -1.90 -11.31 -0.13
CA ASN A 110 -2.11 -11.46 1.30
C ASN A 110 -3.38 -12.28 1.60
N ILE A 111 -3.43 -12.87 2.78
CA ILE A 111 -4.56 -13.68 3.25
C ILE A 111 -5.59 -12.77 3.94
N PRO A 112 -6.87 -12.79 3.48
CA PRO A 112 -7.93 -12.05 4.13
C PRO A 112 -8.22 -12.58 5.53
N TYR A 113 -8.64 -11.69 6.44
CA TYR A 113 -9.20 -12.09 7.72
C TYR A 113 -10.52 -12.87 7.53
N ASP A 114 -10.90 -13.66 8.54
CA ASP A 114 -12.10 -14.50 8.48
C ASP A 114 -13.38 -13.67 8.27
N GLU A 115 -13.42 -12.46 8.81
CA GLU A 115 -14.53 -11.50 8.73
C GLU A 115 -14.71 -10.86 7.35
N VAL A 116 -13.76 -11.02 6.43
CA VAL A 116 -13.89 -10.52 5.03
C VAL A 116 -14.99 -11.31 4.32
N PRO A 117 -15.97 -10.63 3.68
CA PRO A 117 -17.03 -11.30 2.96
C PRO A 117 -16.53 -12.12 1.77
N GLU A 118 -17.22 -13.21 1.47
CA GLU A 118 -17.08 -13.88 0.17
C GLU A 118 -17.63 -12.97 -0.93
N GLY A 119 -17.01 -12.99 -2.11
CA GLY A 119 -17.45 -12.19 -3.25
C GLY A 119 -16.37 -12.05 -4.30
N LYS A 120 -16.77 -11.62 -5.50
CA LYS A 120 -15.89 -11.54 -6.69
C LYS A 120 -15.61 -10.12 -7.15
N CYS A 121 -16.48 -9.19 -6.84
CA CYS A 121 -16.47 -7.83 -7.39
C CYS A 121 -17.12 -6.83 -6.42
N ALA A 122 -17.11 -5.55 -6.76
CA ALA A 122 -17.59 -4.46 -5.92
C ALA A 122 -19.07 -4.60 -5.50
N GLU A 123 -19.90 -5.26 -6.30
CA GLU A 123 -21.30 -5.50 -6.01
C GLU A 123 -21.50 -6.47 -4.82
N ASP A 124 -20.50 -7.26 -4.49
CA ASP A 124 -20.52 -8.21 -3.38
C ASP A 124 -20.01 -7.59 -2.06
N ASN A 125 -19.59 -6.33 -2.08
CA ASN A 125 -19.16 -5.61 -0.88
C ASN A 125 -20.31 -5.39 0.08
N VAL A 126 -20.04 -5.42 1.38
CA VAL A 126 -21.04 -5.27 2.43
C VAL A 126 -21.09 -3.83 2.92
N VAL A 127 -22.27 -3.19 2.85
CA VAL A 127 -22.50 -1.87 3.46
C VAL A 127 -22.55 -2.04 4.99
N GLU A 128 -21.53 -1.55 5.68
CA GLU A 128 -21.45 -1.58 7.15
C GLU A 128 -22.19 -0.43 7.80
N LYS A 129 -22.16 0.74 7.16
CA LYS A 129 -22.74 1.96 7.71
C LYS A 129 -23.07 2.95 6.61
N THR A 130 -24.13 3.71 6.84
CA THR A 130 -24.47 4.91 6.07
C THR A 130 -24.59 6.09 7.02
N GLY A 131 -24.27 7.29 6.54
CA GLY A 131 -24.33 8.50 7.36
C GLY A 131 -24.21 9.77 6.53
N GLY A 132 -24.12 10.90 7.23
CA GLY A 132 -24.08 12.22 6.61
C GLY A 132 -25.46 12.80 6.37
N MET A 133 -25.50 14.02 5.82
CA MET A 133 -26.75 14.72 5.52
C MET A 133 -27.23 14.36 4.12
N GLU A 134 -28.46 13.91 4.01
CA GLU A 134 -29.15 13.89 2.71
C GLU A 134 -29.29 15.34 2.21
N THR A 135 -28.86 15.59 0.99
CA THR A 135 -28.90 16.92 0.40
C THR A 135 -30.11 17.00 -0.56
N GLU A 136 -31.04 17.88 -0.27
CA GLU A 136 -32.09 18.23 -1.24
C GLU A 136 -31.45 19.15 -2.30
N LEU A 137 -31.20 18.63 -3.47
CA LEU A 137 -30.67 19.42 -4.59
C LEU A 137 -31.83 20.04 -5.41
N PRO A 138 -31.57 21.20 -6.06
CA PRO A 138 -32.51 21.77 -7.02
C PRO A 138 -32.80 20.77 -8.15
N GLU A 139 -33.98 20.84 -8.72
CA GLU A 139 -34.44 19.95 -9.81
C GLU A 139 -33.48 19.95 -11.02
N ASN A 140 -32.77 21.07 -11.21
CA ASN A 140 -31.77 21.28 -12.27
C ASN A 140 -30.31 21.20 -11.78
N ALA A 141 -30.03 20.42 -10.75
CA ALA A 141 -28.68 20.23 -10.22
C ALA A 141 -27.67 19.80 -11.29
N LEU A 142 -26.52 20.47 -11.28
CA LEU A 142 -25.47 20.24 -12.27
C LEU A 142 -24.37 19.32 -11.73
N PRO A 143 -23.79 18.48 -12.58
CA PRO A 143 -22.60 17.71 -12.20
C PRO A 143 -21.37 18.64 -12.08
N HIS A 144 -20.35 18.18 -11.32
CA HIS A 144 -19.19 19.00 -10.97
C HIS A 144 -18.43 19.58 -12.17
N TRP A 145 -18.37 18.90 -13.31
CA TRP A 145 -17.70 19.43 -14.51
C TRP A 145 -18.44 20.63 -15.13
N ASP A 146 -19.76 20.69 -15.04
CA ASP A 146 -20.55 21.83 -15.51
C ASP A 146 -20.49 22.98 -14.47
N LEU A 147 -20.49 22.67 -13.17
CA LEU A 147 -20.26 23.65 -12.10
C LEU A 147 -18.86 24.25 -12.18
N ALA A 148 -17.84 23.41 -12.41
CA ALA A 148 -16.45 23.84 -12.58
C ALA A 148 -16.30 24.84 -13.74
N LYS A 149 -17.01 24.61 -14.85
CA LYS A 149 -17.05 25.53 -15.99
C LYS A 149 -17.84 26.79 -15.68
N LYS A 150 -19.04 26.66 -15.06
CA LYS A 150 -19.94 27.79 -14.73
C LYS A 150 -19.25 28.83 -13.85
N TYR A 151 -18.48 28.38 -12.86
CA TYR A 151 -17.80 29.23 -11.87
C TYR A 151 -16.30 29.41 -12.13
N ASP A 152 -15.79 28.97 -13.28
CA ASP A 152 -14.37 29.02 -13.68
C ASP A 152 -13.40 28.47 -12.62
N LEU A 153 -13.74 27.30 -12.05
CA LEU A 153 -12.99 26.67 -10.95
C LEU A 153 -11.91 25.71 -11.43
N ILE A 154 -12.21 24.99 -12.52
CA ILE A 154 -11.32 23.95 -13.06
C ILE A 154 -11.43 23.98 -14.58
N ASP A 155 -10.29 24.01 -15.24
CA ASP A 155 -10.19 24.01 -16.69
C ASP A 155 -9.55 22.71 -17.18
N PHE A 156 -10.39 21.83 -17.72
CA PHE A 156 -9.94 20.55 -18.25
C PHE A 156 -9.28 20.69 -19.63
N ASP A 157 -9.70 21.69 -20.44
CA ASP A 157 -9.14 21.91 -21.77
C ASP A 157 -7.71 22.44 -21.69
N LEU A 158 -7.41 23.32 -20.72
CA LEU A 158 -6.03 23.74 -20.44
C LEU A 158 -5.16 22.57 -20.01
N GLY A 159 -5.70 21.66 -19.21
CA GLY A 159 -4.98 20.44 -18.81
C GLY A 159 -4.62 19.56 -20.02
N VAL A 160 -5.58 19.36 -20.93
CA VAL A 160 -5.34 18.64 -22.20
C VAL A 160 -4.26 19.35 -23.04
N LYS A 161 -4.29 20.68 -23.11
CA LYS A 161 -3.30 21.48 -23.84
C LYS A 161 -1.87 21.36 -23.28
N ILE A 162 -1.75 21.30 -21.93
CA ILE A 162 -0.44 21.29 -21.25
C ILE A 162 0.16 19.89 -21.23
N THR A 163 -0.65 18.87 -20.94
CA THR A 163 -0.17 17.51 -20.67
C THR A 163 -0.97 16.44 -21.43
N GLY A 164 -2.30 16.46 -21.30
CA GLY A 164 -3.20 15.46 -21.85
C GLY A 164 -4.49 15.34 -21.02
N ALA A 165 -5.39 14.44 -21.43
CA ALA A 165 -6.60 14.14 -20.66
C ALA A 165 -6.24 13.59 -19.27
N GLY A 166 -7.06 13.91 -18.26
CA GLY A 166 -6.83 13.44 -16.88
C GLY A 166 -5.85 14.28 -16.06
N PHE A 167 -5.50 15.49 -16.54
CA PHE A 167 -4.65 16.47 -15.84
C PHE A 167 -5.41 17.82 -15.75
N PRO A 168 -6.26 18.03 -14.74
CA PRO A 168 -7.05 19.26 -14.62
C PRO A 168 -6.20 20.45 -14.17
N VAL A 169 -6.57 21.67 -14.61
CA VAL A 169 -5.99 22.92 -14.10
C VAL A 169 -6.99 23.60 -13.17
N TYR A 170 -6.66 23.67 -11.88
CA TYR A 170 -7.48 24.37 -10.88
C TYR A 170 -7.24 25.88 -10.96
N LYS A 171 -8.31 26.69 -10.89
CA LYS A 171 -8.28 28.15 -11.06
C LYS A 171 -9.03 28.86 -9.94
N GLY A 172 -8.65 30.09 -9.62
CA GLY A 172 -9.42 30.99 -8.75
C GLY A 172 -9.86 30.35 -7.43
N LYS A 173 -11.17 30.42 -7.14
CA LYS A 173 -11.80 29.82 -5.94
C LYS A 173 -11.63 28.27 -5.94
N GLY A 174 -11.53 27.62 -7.10
CA GLY A 174 -11.27 26.17 -7.19
C GLY A 174 -9.88 25.79 -6.67
N ALA A 175 -8.84 26.53 -7.04
CA ALA A 175 -7.48 26.34 -6.52
C ALA A 175 -7.39 26.68 -5.01
N GLN A 176 -8.12 27.70 -4.56
CA GLN A 176 -8.20 28.04 -3.12
C GLN A 176 -8.88 26.95 -2.32
N LEU A 177 -10.00 26.39 -2.81
CA LEU A 177 -10.70 25.27 -2.17
C LEU A 177 -9.85 24.00 -2.13
N GLN A 178 -9.11 23.68 -3.22
CA GLN A 178 -8.15 22.56 -3.24
C GLN A 178 -7.10 22.69 -2.13
N ARG A 179 -6.49 23.88 -2.00
CA ARG A 179 -5.49 24.15 -0.94
C ARG A 179 -6.12 24.14 0.45
N ALA A 180 -7.35 24.66 0.60
CA ALA A 180 -8.10 24.65 1.85
C ALA A 180 -8.35 23.21 2.34
N LEU A 181 -8.75 22.30 1.44
CA LEU A 181 -8.93 20.88 1.75
C LEU A 181 -7.62 20.23 2.22
N ILE A 182 -6.48 20.52 1.55
CA ILE A 182 -5.17 19.98 1.95
C ILE A 182 -4.87 20.40 3.40
N ASN A 183 -4.95 21.69 3.70
CA ASN A 183 -4.64 22.21 5.03
C ASN A 183 -5.61 21.67 6.09
N PHE A 184 -6.90 21.61 5.79
CA PHE A 184 -7.92 21.07 6.68
C PHE A 184 -7.64 19.61 7.04
N PHE A 185 -7.39 18.76 6.07
CA PHE A 185 -7.13 17.33 6.32
C PHE A 185 -5.84 17.08 7.09
N LEU A 186 -4.77 17.81 6.78
CA LEU A 186 -3.52 17.73 7.53
C LEU A 186 -3.69 18.18 8.98
N ASP A 187 -4.44 19.29 9.23
CA ASP A 187 -4.69 19.77 10.58
C ASP A 187 -5.56 18.77 11.38
N GLU A 188 -6.56 18.17 10.76
CA GLU A 188 -7.38 17.14 11.41
C GLU A 188 -6.57 15.87 11.71
N ALA A 189 -5.68 15.44 10.80
CA ALA A 189 -4.76 14.34 11.05
C ALA A 189 -3.83 14.63 12.23
N ARG A 190 -3.24 15.85 12.29
CA ARG A 190 -2.39 16.25 13.43
C ARG A 190 -3.16 16.29 14.74
N LYS A 191 -4.41 16.77 14.76
CA LYS A 191 -5.28 16.74 15.96
C LYS A 191 -5.54 15.32 16.45
N SER A 192 -5.55 14.34 15.52
CA SER A 192 -5.69 12.91 15.81
C SER A 192 -4.36 12.21 16.16
N GLY A 193 -3.28 13.02 16.37
CA GLY A 193 -1.98 12.51 16.82
C GLY A 193 -1.07 11.99 15.71
N TYR A 194 -1.36 12.27 14.44
CA TYR A 194 -0.46 11.94 13.33
C TYR A 194 0.68 12.95 13.21
N THR A 195 1.87 12.45 12.96
CA THR A 195 3.04 13.26 12.58
C THR A 195 3.01 13.52 11.09
N GLU A 196 3.07 14.78 10.69
CA GLU A 196 3.13 15.17 9.28
C GLU A 196 4.50 14.90 8.68
N ILE A 197 4.53 14.26 7.52
CA ILE A 197 5.73 13.92 6.75
C ILE A 197 5.61 14.52 5.35
N MET A 198 6.67 15.11 4.84
CA MET A 198 6.79 15.53 3.43
C MET A 198 7.80 14.63 2.71
N PRO A 199 7.34 13.51 2.12
CA PRO A 199 8.22 12.57 1.44
C PRO A 199 8.49 12.99 -0.01
N PRO A 200 9.53 12.43 -0.66
CA PRO A 200 9.71 12.57 -2.10
C PRO A 200 8.59 11.87 -2.87
N THR A 201 8.25 12.39 -4.07
CA THR A 201 7.27 11.80 -4.97
C THR A 201 7.88 10.85 -6.00
N LEU A 202 9.21 10.80 -6.09
CA LEU A 202 9.97 9.82 -6.85
C LEU A 202 10.59 8.79 -5.88
N VAL A 203 10.43 7.52 -6.20
CA VAL A 203 10.93 6.41 -5.36
C VAL A 203 11.69 5.40 -6.21
N ASN A 204 12.62 4.67 -5.59
CA ASN A 204 13.32 3.56 -6.22
C ASN A 204 12.44 2.28 -6.25
N ALA A 205 12.85 1.30 -7.05
CA ALA A 205 12.15 0.02 -7.18
C ALA A 205 11.98 -0.70 -5.83
N ALA A 206 13.00 -0.65 -4.95
CA ALA A 206 12.93 -1.28 -3.62
C ALA A 206 11.77 -0.74 -2.77
N SER A 207 11.44 0.54 -2.91
CA SER A 207 10.27 1.14 -2.23
C SER A 207 8.95 0.63 -2.80
N GLY A 208 8.85 0.47 -4.13
CA GLY A 208 7.67 -0.12 -4.77
C GLY A 208 7.45 -1.58 -4.38
N TYR A 209 8.52 -2.38 -4.30
CA TYR A 209 8.45 -3.75 -3.80
C TYR A 209 8.06 -3.82 -2.32
N GLY A 210 8.54 -2.89 -1.51
CA GLY A 210 8.29 -2.84 -0.07
C GLY A 210 6.80 -2.78 0.28
N THR A 211 6.03 -1.98 -0.42
CA THR A 211 4.58 -1.80 -0.19
C THR A 211 3.70 -2.60 -1.16
N GLY A 212 4.28 -3.19 -2.21
CA GLY A 212 3.57 -4.13 -3.09
C GLY A 212 3.02 -3.54 -4.38
N GLN A 213 3.40 -2.32 -4.75
CA GLN A 213 3.11 -1.73 -6.05
C GLN A 213 3.96 -2.37 -7.16
N LEU A 214 5.12 -2.91 -6.81
CA LEU A 214 5.92 -3.73 -7.70
C LEU A 214 5.89 -5.21 -7.26
N PRO A 215 5.93 -6.16 -8.23
CA PRO A 215 5.91 -5.95 -9.69
C PRO A 215 4.57 -5.37 -10.16
N ASP A 216 4.63 -4.35 -11.02
CA ASP A 216 3.45 -3.65 -11.55
C ASP A 216 2.81 -4.47 -12.70
N LYS A 217 1.92 -5.39 -12.33
CA LYS A 217 1.23 -6.28 -13.28
C LYS A 217 0.18 -5.56 -14.13
N GLU A 218 -0.34 -4.44 -13.63
CA GLU A 218 -1.42 -3.68 -14.25
C GLU A 218 -0.92 -2.47 -15.05
N GLY A 219 0.38 -2.17 -14.98
CA GLY A 219 0.98 -1.04 -15.68
C GLY A 219 0.52 0.32 -15.15
N GLN A 220 0.28 0.44 -13.84
CA GLN A 220 -0.26 1.64 -13.21
C GLN A 220 0.79 2.70 -12.87
N MET A 221 2.04 2.31 -12.67
CA MET A 221 3.09 3.23 -12.27
C MET A 221 3.75 3.93 -13.46
N TYR A 222 3.98 5.23 -13.32
CA TYR A 222 4.89 5.97 -14.22
C TYR A 222 6.33 5.65 -13.86
N HIS A 223 7.14 5.26 -14.85
CA HIS A 223 8.54 4.91 -14.69
C HIS A 223 9.45 5.88 -15.46
N CYS A 224 10.34 6.56 -14.75
CA CYS A 224 11.42 7.38 -15.31
C CYS A 224 12.59 6.47 -15.68
N GLN A 225 12.62 6.00 -16.91
CA GLN A 225 13.54 4.93 -17.36
C GLN A 225 15.03 5.29 -17.23
N LEU A 226 15.41 6.55 -17.47
CA LEU A 226 16.82 6.97 -17.42
C LEU A 226 17.41 6.93 -16.00
N ASP A 227 16.57 7.25 -15.01
CA ASP A 227 16.98 7.34 -13.60
C ASP A 227 16.60 6.10 -12.80
N ASP A 228 15.84 5.17 -13.39
CA ASP A 228 15.22 4.00 -12.72
C ASP A 228 14.43 4.38 -11.49
N LEU A 229 13.63 5.44 -11.60
CA LEU A 229 12.76 5.94 -10.54
C LEU A 229 11.29 5.86 -10.96
N TYR A 230 10.41 5.73 -9.98
CA TYR A 230 8.97 5.64 -10.18
C TYR A 230 8.26 6.82 -9.53
N LEU A 231 7.29 7.42 -10.22
CA LEU A 231 6.35 8.36 -9.63
C LEU A 231 5.38 7.60 -8.72
N ILE A 232 5.16 8.10 -7.51
CA ILE A 232 4.33 7.41 -6.52
C ILE A 232 2.84 7.44 -6.89
N PRO A 233 2.11 6.32 -6.78
CA PRO A 233 0.65 6.29 -6.95
C PRO A 233 -0.08 6.67 -5.65
N THR A 234 0.62 6.75 -4.53
CA THR A 234 0.14 7.06 -3.18
C THR A 234 1.32 7.39 -2.25
N ALA A 235 1.12 8.26 -1.27
CA ALA A 235 2.10 8.55 -0.23
C ALA A 235 2.39 7.34 0.68
N GLU A 236 1.53 6.32 0.67
CA GLU A 236 1.81 5.02 1.31
C GLU A 236 3.22 4.53 1.00
N VAL A 237 3.63 4.60 -0.29
CA VAL A 237 4.92 4.05 -0.73
C VAL A 237 6.08 4.70 -0.01
N PRO A 238 6.33 6.01 -0.10
CA PRO A 238 7.47 6.62 0.57
C PRO A 238 7.33 6.62 2.10
N VAL A 239 6.15 6.86 2.65
CA VAL A 239 5.96 6.97 4.11
C VAL A 239 6.17 5.63 4.81
N THR A 240 5.62 4.53 4.28
CA THR A 240 5.83 3.19 4.86
C THR A 240 7.29 2.75 4.71
N ASN A 241 7.96 3.14 3.61
CA ASN A 241 9.37 2.81 3.38
C ASN A 241 10.37 3.56 4.28
N ILE A 242 9.96 4.57 5.04
CA ILE A 242 10.77 5.15 6.13
C ILE A 242 11.20 4.06 7.12
N TYR A 243 10.38 3.04 7.30
CA TYR A 243 10.58 1.93 8.23
C TYR A 243 11.16 0.67 7.57
N ARG A 244 11.66 0.76 6.33
CA ARG A 244 12.33 -0.34 5.65
C ARG A 244 13.67 -0.65 6.30
N ASP A 245 13.93 -1.95 6.57
CA ASP A 245 15.12 -2.49 7.25
C ASP A 245 15.31 -1.95 8.69
N VAL A 246 14.22 -1.53 9.36
CA VAL A 246 14.25 -0.99 10.72
C VAL A 246 13.76 -2.02 11.74
N ILE A 247 14.38 -2.03 12.92
CA ILE A 247 13.88 -2.70 14.12
C ILE A 247 13.51 -1.62 15.13
N LEU A 248 12.22 -1.44 15.34
CA LEU A 248 11.66 -0.46 16.28
C LEU A 248 11.71 -0.98 17.72
N ASP A 249 11.67 -0.10 18.69
CA ASP A 249 11.33 -0.45 20.07
C ASP A 249 9.80 -0.53 20.19
N GLU A 250 9.26 -1.53 20.88
CA GLU A 250 7.81 -1.68 21.11
C GLU A 250 7.17 -0.41 21.69
N LYS A 251 7.91 0.32 22.52
CA LYS A 251 7.46 1.59 23.12
C LYS A 251 7.26 2.73 22.12
N GLN A 252 7.79 2.60 20.90
CA GLN A 252 7.58 3.57 19.82
C GLN A 252 6.26 3.36 19.08
N LEU A 253 5.59 2.21 19.31
CA LEU A 253 4.35 1.83 18.66
C LEU A 253 3.12 2.27 19.48
N PRO A 254 2.03 2.67 18.83
CA PRO A 254 1.88 2.81 17.39
C PRO A 254 2.57 4.06 16.83
N ILE A 255 3.20 3.93 15.65
CA ILE A 255 3.64 5.08 14.87
C ILE A 255 2.48 5.54 14.00
N LYS A 256 2.21 6.85 13.98
CA LYS A 256 1.13 7.49 13.23
C LYS A 256 1.73 8.59 12.36
N ASN A 257 1.72 8.42 11.04
CA ASN A 257 2.20 9.42 10.09
C ASN A 257 1.09 9.84 9.13
N CYS A 258 1.08 11.11 8.73
CA CYS A 258 0.27 11.60 7.62
C CYS A 258 1.14 12.34 6.60
N ALA A 259 0.74 12.32 5.34
CA ALA A 259 1.46 13.01 4.28
C ALA A 259 0.51 13.51 3.21
N TYR A 260 0.74 14.75 2.75
CA TYR A 260 0.20 15.26 1.51
C TYR A 260 1.17 15.00 0.38
N THR A 261 0.69 14.42 -0.72
CA THR A 261 1.47 14.30 -1.97
C THR A 261 0.58 14.43 -3.20
N GLN A 262 1.19 14.80 -4.32
CA GLN A 262 0.67 14.43 -5.62
C GLN A 262 0.85 12.93 -5.81
N CYS A 263 -0.16 12.30 -6.38
CA CYS A 263 -0.18 10.88 -6.70
C CYS A 263 -0.34 10.72 -8.22
N PHE A 264 0.34 9.75 -8.79
CA PHE A 264 0.42 9.55 -10.25
C PHE A 264 0.00 8.14 -10.61
N ARG A 265 -1.04 8.01 -11.44
CA ARG A 265 -1.54 6.72 -11.92
C ARG A 265 -1.73 6.75 -13.42
N ARG A 266 -1.29 5.70 -14.12
CA ARG A 266 -1.45 5.61 -15.57
C ARG A 266 -2.91 5.36 -15.98
N GLU A 267 -3.75 4.94 -15.04
CA GLU A 267 -5.17 4.61 -15.25
C GLU A 267 -5.38 3.70 -16.48
N ALA A 268 -4.47 2.74 -16.66
CA ALA A 268 -4.45 1.82 -17.78
C ALA A 268 -5.76 1.04 -17.84
N GLY A 269 -6.43 1.06 -18.99
CA GLY A 269 -7.71 0.37 -19.19
C GLY A 269 -8.97 1.12 -18.78
N SER A 270 -8.87 2.38 -18.32
CA SER A 270 -10.04 3.18 -17.96
C SER A 270 -10.59 3.97 -19.14
N TYR A 271 -11.90 3.87 -19.41
CA TYR A 271 -12.56 4.49 -20.56
C TYR A 271 -13.97 5.03 -20.21
N GLY A 272 -14.44 5.98 -21.02
CA GLY A 272 -15.85 6.40 -21.04
C GLY A 272 -16.28 7.31 -19.89
N LYS A 273 -17.47 7.07 -19.34
CA LYS A 273 -18.09 7.95 -18.33
C LYS A 273 -17.29 8.06 -17.03
N ASP A 274 -16.49 7.04 -16.71
CA ASP A 274 -15.72 6.98 -15.46
C ASP A 274 -14.51 7.91 -15.45
N VAL A 275 -14.06 8.41 -16.59
CA VAL A 275 -12.95 9.36 -16.73
C VAL A 275 -13.40 10.82 -16.86
N ARG A 276 -14.71 11.12 -16.78
CA ARG A 276 -15.22 12.48 -16.96
C ARG A 276 -15.00 13.32 -15.70
N GLY A 277 -14.54 14.56 -15.90
CA GLY A 277 -14.32 15.52 -14.82
C GLY A 277 -13.22 15.08 -13.86
N LEU A 278 -13.55 15.05 -12.56
CA LEU A 278 -12.62 14.68 -11.47
C LEU A 278 -12.74 13.21 -11.05
N ASN A 279 -13.49 12.38 -11.76
CA ASN A 279 -13.75 11.00 -11.34
C ASN A 279 -12.50 10.10 -11.39
N ARG A 280 -11.65 10.27 -12.43
CA ARG A 280 -10.37 9.57 -12.59
C ARG A 280 -9.33 10.49 -13.23
N LEU A 281 -8.18 10.61 -12.59
CA LEU A 281 -7.10 11.50 -12.99
C LEU A 281 -5.77 10.77 -13.00
N HIS A 282 -4.88 11.17 -13.91
CA HIS A 282 -3.50 10.69 -13.96
C HIS A 282 -2.61 11.31 -12.89
N GLU A 283 -2.94 12.53 -12.47
CA GLU A 283 -2.30 13.26 -11.37
C GLU A 283 -3.36 13.83 -10.45
N PHE A 284 -3.22 13.59 -9.15
CA PHE A 284 -4.18 14.07 -8.15
C PHE A 284 -3.55 14.21 -6.76
N SER A 285 -4.08 15.16 -6.00
CA SER A 285 -3.71 15.40 -4.59
C SER A 285 -4.40 14.42 -3.65
N LYS A 286 -3.63 13.87 -2.69
CA LYS A 286 -4.15 12.97 -1.65
C LYS A 286 -3.44 13.21 -0.32
N ILE A 287 -4.20 13.17 0.76
CA ILE A 287 -3.63 13.00 2.10
C ILE A 287 -3.72 11.51 2.44
N GLU A 288 -2.60 10.97 2.86
CA GLU A 288 -2.48 9.58 3.29
C GLU A 288 -2.13 9.54 4.77
N ILE A 289 -2.77 8.63 5.50
CA ILE A 289 -2.41 8.28 6.87
C ILE A 289 -1.83 6.87 6.87
N VAL A 290 -0.72 6.70 7.59
CA VAL A 290 0.01 5.43 7.69
C VAL A 290 0.25 5.12 9.15
N ARG A 291 0.01 3.88 9.56
CA ARG A 291 0.36 3.39 10.88
C ARG A 291 1.27 2.17 10.81
N ILE A 292 2.18 2.11 11.76
CA ILE A 292 2.98 0.92 12.06
C ILE A 292 2.63 0.53 13.49
N ASP A 293 2.22 -0.71 13.71
CA ASP A 293 1.74 -1.17 15.02
C ASP A 293 2.15 -2.60 15.31
N THR A 294 1.87 -3.06 16.52
CA THR A 294 2.00 -4.46 16.90
C THR A 294 0.81 -5.28 16.36
N PRO A 295 0.95 -6.60 16.19
CA PRO A 295 -0.15 -7.48 15.83
C PRO A 295 -1.36 -7.36 16.76
N GLU A 296 -1.13 -7.21 18.06
CA GLU A 296 -2.17 -7.18 19.10
C GLU A 296 -3.05 -5.93 18.99
N HIS A 297 -2.46 -4.78 18.61
CA HIS A 297 -3.15 -3.50 18.59
C HIS A 297 -3.63 -3.07 17.20
N SER A 298 -3.20 -3.74 16.14
CA SER A 298 -3.46 -3.29 14.76
C SER A 298 -4.95 -3.23 14.39
N LYS A 299 -5.80 -4.07 15.00
CA LYS A 299 -7.26 -4.02 14.78
C LYS A 299 -7.88 -2.76 15.39
N GLU A 300 -7.44 -2.36 16.58
CA GLU A 300 -7.91 -1.11 17.20
C GLU A 300 -7.36 0.10 16.42
N SER A 301 -6.09 0.07 16.01
CA SER A 301 -5.53 1.07 15.13
C SER A 301 -6.32 1.23 13.83
N HIS A 302 -6.76 0.13 13.22
CA HIS A 302 -7.60 0.15 12.02
C HIS A 302 -8.94 0.85 12.28
N LYS A 303 -9.61 0.49 13.39
CA LYS A 303 -10.87 1.13 13.80
C LYS A 303 -10.72 2.63 14.03
N GLU A 304 -9.67 3.08 14.73
CA GLU A 304 -9.38 4.51 14.93
C GLU A 304 -9.16 5.24 13.58
N MET A 305 -8.55 4.57 12.58
CA MET A 305 -8.39 5.15 11.25
C MET A 305 -9.74 5.31 10.53
N LEU A 306 -10.63 4.31 10.64
CA LEU A 306 -11.98 4.39 10.09
C LEU A 306 -12.77 5.53 10.73
N GLU A 307 -12.74 5.67 12.07
CA GLU A 307 -13.40 6.75 12.81
C GLU A 307 -12.85 8.14 12.40
N HIS A 308 -11.54 8.23 12.18
CA HIS A 308 -10.92 9.47 11.70
C HIS A 308 -11.45 9.88 10.33
N VAL A 309 -11.45 8.96 9.35
CA VAL A 309 -11.93 9.22 7.99
C VAL A 309 -13.42 9.55 7.97
N GLU A 310 -14.24 8.81 8.74
CA GLU A 310 -15.66 9.10 8.90
C GLU A 310 -15.89 10.52 9.44
N GLY A 311 -15.13 10.91 10.47
CA GLY A 311 -15.20 12.25 11.06
C GLY A 311 -14.88 13.37 10.07
N LEU A 312 -13.99 13.14 9.08
CA LEU A 312 -13.72 14.09 8.01
C LEU A 312 -14.95 14.29 7.12
N LEU A 313 -15.60 13.19 6.70
CA LEU A 313 -16.80 13.27 5.86
C LEU A 313 -17.97 13.96 6.56
N GLN A 314 -18.15 13.70 7.86
CA GLN A 314 -19.15 14.37 8.69
C GLN A 314 -18.92 15.89 8.75
N LYS A 315 -17.65 16.33 8.94
CA LYS A 315 -17.29 17.75 8.95
C LYS A 315 -17.45 18.43 7.60
N LEU A 316 -17.35 17.66 6.51
CA LEU A 316 -17.62 18.13 5.16
C LEU A 316 -19.11 18.13 4.82
N GLU A 317 -19.96 17.67 5.73
CA GLU A 317 -21.42 17.63 5.57
C GLU A 317 -21.85 16.85 4.30
N LEU A 318 -21.14 15.74 4.00
CA LEU A 318 -21.39 14.90 2.81
C LEU A 318 -22.17 13.63 3.18
N PRO A 319 -23.09 13.16 2.33
CA PRO A 319 -23.71 11.84 2.47
C PRO A 319 -22.67 10.76 2.12
N TYR A 320 -22.50 9.76 2.99
CA TYR A 320 -21.51 8.72 2.82
C TYR A 320 -22.04 7.33 3.18
N ARG A 321 -21.33 6.31 2.68
CA ARG A 321 -21.44 4.94 3.16
C ARG A 321 -20.06 4.34 3.34
N ILE A 322 -19.97 3.35 4.23
CA ILE A 322 -18.76 2.59 4.51
C ILE A 322 -19.02 1.15 4.06
N LEU A 323 -18.12 0.64 3.21
CA LEU A 323 -18.19 -0.70 2.66
C LEU A 323 -17.07 -1.56 3.24
N ARG A 324 -17.37 -2.77 3.70
CA ARG A 324 -16.34 -3.79 3.92
C ARG A 324 -16.18 -4.57 2.62
N LEU A 325 -14.97 -4.54 2.08
CA LEU A 325 -14.67 -5.16 0.80
C LEU A 325 -14.66 -6.68 0.90
N CYS A 326 -15.19 -7.34 -0.11
CA CYS A 326 -15.13 -8.79 -0.27
C CYS A 326 -13.75 -9.23 -0.79
N GLY A 327 -13.47 -10.52 -0.68
CA GLY A 327 -12.17 -11.08 -1.04
C GLY A 327 -11.73 -10.80 -2.48
N GLY A 328 -12.67 -10.76 -3.43
CA GLY A 328 -12.39 -10.53 -4.85
C GLY A 328 -12.18 -9.08 -5.24
N ASP A 329 -12.64 -8.12 -4.42
CA ASP A 329 -12.51 -6.67 -4.66
C ASP A 329 -11.35 -6.05 -3.86
N MET A 330 -10.91 -6.69 -2.81
CA MET A 330 -9.78 -6.22 -1.98
C MET A 330 -8.49 -6.13 -2.78
N SER A 331 -7.67 -5.12 -2.46
CA SER A 331 -6.32 -5.00 -3.02
C SER A 331 -5.47 -6.25 -2.74
N PHE A 332 -4.50 -6.48 -3.62
CA PHE A 332 -3.59 -7.62 -3.56
C PHE A 332 -2.90 -7.77 -2.19
N THR A 333 -2.56 -6.66 -1.53
CA THR A 333 -1.76 -6.65 -0.31
C THR A 333 -2.58 -6.61 0.98
N ALA A 334 -3.85 -6.21 0.94
CA ALA A 334 -4.69 -6.05 2.13
C ALA A 334 -5.16 -7.38 2.72
N ALA A 335 -5.23 -7.45 4.06
CA ALA A 335 -5.88 -8.51 4.82
C ALA A 335 -7.31 -8.14 5.23
N LEU A 336 -7.59 -6.84 5.40
CA LEU A 336 -8.91 -6.26 5.65
C LEU A 336 -8.94 -4.86 5.06
N CYS A 337 -10.03 -4.51 4.40
CA CYS A 337 -10.18 -3.21 3.75
C CYS A 337 -11.60 -2.70 3.89
N PHE A 338 -11.73 -1.40 4.16
CA PHE A 338 -12.99 -0.67 4.11
C PHE A 338 -12.85 0.52 3.18
N ASP A 339 -13.85 0.69 2.31
CA ASP A 339 -13.94 1.85 1.44
C ASP A 339 -15.01 2.82 1.95
N PHE A 340 -14.72 4.09 1.82
CA PHE A 340 -15.67 5.17 2.04
C PHE A 340 -16.08 5.73 0.70
N GLU A 341 -17.39 5.80 0.50
CA GLU A 341 -17.98 6.39 -0.69
C GLU A 341 -18.87 7.56 -0.32
N VAL A 342 -18.90 8.57 -1.16
CA VAL A 342 -19.83 9.71 -1.07
C VAL A 342 -20.83 9.64 -2.22
N TYR A 343 -22.08 9.99 -1.94
CA TYR A 343 -23.09 9.97 -2.97
C TYR A 343 -23.03 11.24 -3.81
N SER A 344 -22.91 11.07 -5.13
CA SER A 344 -23.02 12.14 -6.10
C SER A 344 -24.48 12.21 -6.56
N GLU A 345 -25.23 13.19 -6.05
CA GLU A 345 -26.64 13.37 -6.41
C GLU A 345 -26.82 13.73 -7.89
N ALA A 346 -25.90 14.51 -8.45
CA ALA A 346 -25.97 14.90 -9.86
C ALA A 346 -25.62 13.73 -10.82
N GLN A 347 -24.75 12.80 -10.41
CA GLN A 347 -24.38 11.62 -11.20
C GLN A 347 -25.23 10.38 -10.85
N LYS A 348 -26.05 10.44 -9.78
CA LYS A 348 -26.87 9.34 -9.24
C LYS A 348 -26.06 8.09 -8.97
N ARG A 349 -24.88 8.25 -8.35
CA ARG A 349 -23.99 7.14 -8.00
C ARG A 349 -23.10 7.43 -6.78
N TRP A 350 -22.62 6.38 -6.18
CA TRP A 350 -21.58 6.44 -5.15
C TRP A 350 -20.20 6.59 -5.77
N LEU A 351 -19.34 7.39 -5.14
CA LEU A 351 -17.98 7.66 -5.54
C LEU A 351 -17.05 7.31 -4.37
N GLU A 352 -16.16 6.36 -4.56
CA GLU A 352 -15.11 6.03 -3.60
C GLU A 352 -14.19 7.23 -3.37
N VAL A 353 -14.01 7.65 -2.13
CA VAL A 353 -13.16 8.78 -1.71
C VAL A 353 -12.02 8.39 -0.79
N SER A 354 -12.08 7.21 -0.19
CA SER A 354 -11.05 6.66 0.67
C SER A 354 -11.12 5.15 0.69
N SER A 355 -9.96 4.53 0.85
CA SER A 355 -9.80 3.13 1.18
C SER A 355 -8.90 3.03 2.40
N VAL A 356 -9.29 2.29 3.43
CA VAL A 356 -8.54 2.12 4.68
C VAL A 356 -8.26 0.65 4.89
N SER A 357 -6.97 0.29 4.87
CA SER A 357 -6.51 -1.10 4.83
C SER A 357 -5.60 -1.48 6.00
N ASN A 358 -5.77 -2.70 6.48
CA ASN A 358 -4.80 -3.40 7.31
C ASN A 358 -4.11 -4.48 6.48
N PHE A 359 -2.78 -4.48 6.46
CA PHE A 359 -1.96 -5.40 5.66
C PHE A 359 -1.37 -6.54 6.48
N ASP A 360 -1.67 -6.58 7.79
CA ASP A 360 -1.05 -7.55 8.68
C ASP A 360 0.50 -7.45 8.58
N THR A 361 1.20 -8.56 8.59
CA THR A 361 2.66 -8.62 8.42
C THR A 361 3.13 -8.57 6.97
N TYR A 362 2.23 -8.52 6.00
CA TYR A 362 2.54 -8.71 4.59
C TYR A 362 3.53 -7.68 4.03
N GLN A 363 3.27 -6.39 4.25
CA GLN A 363 4.20 -5.33 3.86
C GLN A 363 5.42 -5.29 4.77
N ALA A 364 5.24 -5.47 6.08
CA ALA A 364 6.34 -5.50 7.04
C ALA A 364 7.37 -6.58 6.72
N ASN A 365 6.94 -7.76 6.23
CA ASN A 365 7.85 -8.80 5.78
C ASN A 365 8.63 -8.40 4.52
N ARG A 366 8.02 -7.69 3.56
CA ARG A 366 8.72 -7.14 2.38
C ARG A 366 9.73 -6.06 2.76
N LEU A 367 9.33 -5.18 3.68
CA LEU A 367 10.13 -4.07 4.20
C LEU A 367 11.17 -4.51 5.21
N LYS A 368 11.08 -5.71 5.76
CA LYS A 368 11.82 -6.13 6.96
C LYS A 368 11.62 -5.17 8.14
N CYS A 369 10.41 -4.60 8.25
CA CYS A 369 9.99 -3.75 9.35
C CYS A 369 9.60 -4.62 10.54
N ARG A 370 10.34 -4.51 11.62
CA ARG A 370 10.23 -5.36 12.81
C ARG A 370 10.24 -4.50 14.06
N TYR A 371 9.79 -5.08 15.15
CA TYR A 371 9.93 -4.46 16.47
C TYR A 371 10.53 -5.46 17.47
N ARG A 372 11.10 -4.93 18.52
CA ARG A 372 11.65 -5.72 19.62
C ARG A 372 10.69 -5.69 20.79
N THR A 373 10.17 -6.87 21.14
CA THR A 373 9.26 -7.05 22.28
C THR A 373 9.97 -6.82 23.62
N ALA A 374 9.21 -6.61 24.67
CA ALA A 374 9.73 -6.50 26.06
C ALA A 374 10.62 -7.70 26.45
N GLU A 375 10.32 -8.91 25.92
CA GLU A 375 11.13 -10.14 26.12
C GLU A 375 12.36 -10.22 25.19
N LYS A 376 12.69 -9.15 24.46
CA LYS A 376 13.81 -9.08 23.51
C LYS A 376 13.67 -9.99 22.28
N LYS A 377 12.48 -10.49 21.98
CA LYS A 377 12.21 -11.16 20.71
C LYS A 377 12.04 -10.10 19.60
N THR A 378 12.34 -10.51 18.39
CA THR A 378 12.13 -9.66 17.20
C THR A 378 10.97 -10.21 16.40
N GLU A 379 9.93 -9.39 16.20
CA GLU A 379 8.70 -9.76 15.51
C GLU A 379 8.42 -8.79 14.36
N LEU A 380 7.62 -9.20 13.37
CA LEU A 380 7.17 -8.33 12.29
C LEU A 380 6.09 -7.37 12.81
N CYS A 381 6.17 -6.11 12.41
CA CYS A 381 5.09 -5.16 12.63
C CYS A 381 3.87 -5.48 11.76
N HIS A 382 2.72 -4.92 12.11
CA HIS A 382 1.61 -4.73 11.20
C HIS A 382 1.70 -3.32 10.57
N THR A 383 1.31 -3.21 9.29
CA THR A 383 1.21 -1.93 8.60
C THR A 383 -0.23 -1.66 8.22
N LEU A 384 -0.64 -0.40 8.31
CA LEU A 384 -1.95 0.06 7.94
C LEU A 384 -1.83 1.38 7.17
N ASN A 385 -2.73 1.61 6.23
CA ASN A 385 -2.86 2.91 5.60
C ASN A 385 -4.32 3.26 5.30
N GLY A 386 -4.53 4.52 4.98
CA GLY A 386 -5.82 5.00 4.48
C GLY A 386 -5.71 6.37 3.87
N SER A 387 -6.55 6.63 2.88
CA SER A 387 -6.69 7.98 2.31
C SER A 387 -7.54 8.86 3.24
N ALA A 388 -6.99 9.98 3.65
CA ALA A 388 -7.68 10.93 4.55
C ALA A 388 -7.74 12.36 3.98
N LEU A 389 -8.22 12.61 2.76
CA LEU A 389 -8.93 11.87 1.72
C LEU A 389 -8.29 12.09 0.34
N ALA A 390 -8.83 11.43 -0.72
CA ALA A 390 -8.48 11.72 -2.12
C ALA A 390 -9.25 12.95 -2.60
N LEU A 391 -8.55 14.06 -2.87
CA LEU A 391 -9.18 15.37 -3.06
C LEU A 391 -10.10 15.48 -4.29
N PRO A 392 -9.81 14.90 -5.47
CA PRO A 392 -10.64 15.16 -6.64
C PRO A 392 -12.10 14.77 -6.46
N ARG A 393 -12.36 13.57 -5.94
CA ARG A 393 -13.72 13.08 -5.75
C ARG A 393 -14.42 13.79 -4.58
N ILE A 394 -13.67 14.18 -3.54
CA ILE A 394 -14.18 15.03 -2.47
C ILE A 394 -14.57 16.41 -3.02
N LEU A 395 -13.72 17.02 -3.85
CA LEU A 395 -14.03 18.31 -4.47
C LEU A 395 -15.27 18.19 -5.37
N ALA A 396 -15.35 17.13 -6.19
CA ALA A 396 -16.53 16.86 -7.01
C ALA A 396 -17.80 16.74 -6.16
N ALA A 397 -17.74 15.97 -5.07
CA ALA A 397 -18.87 15.79 -4.15
C ALA A 397 -19.27 17.08 -3.44
N LEU A 398 -18.32 17.91 -3.02
CA LEU A 398 -18.59 19.22 -2.42
C LEU A 398 -19.30 20.15 -3.39
N LEU A 399 -18.80 20.26 -4.63
CA LEU A 399 -19.43 21.10 -5.66
C LEU A 399 -20.86 20.63 -5.95
N GLU A 400 -21.06 19.33 -6.10
CA GLU A 400 -22.37 18.76 -6.44
C GLU A 400 -23.38 18.83 -5.27
N ASN A 401 -22.97 18.39 -4.06
CA ASN A 401 -23.91 18.28 -2.95
C ASN A 401 -24.19 19.59 -2.21
N HIS A 402 -23.37 20.61 -2.39
CA HIS A 402 -23.56 21.91 -1.73
C HIS A 402 -24.01 23.03 -2.68
N GLN A 403 -24.41 22.69 -3.93
CA GLN A 403 -24.97 23.68 -4.85
C GLN A 403 -26.32 24.16 -4.38
N THR A 404 -26.57 25.45 -4.54
CA THR A 404 -27.81 26.14 -4.25
C THR A 404 -28.18 27.04 -5.45
N PRO A 405 -29.37 27.63 -5.50
CA PRO A 405 -29.72 28.62 -6.54
C PRO A 405 -28.76 29.83 -6.57
N GLU A 406 -28.21 30.23 -5.42
CA GLU A 406 -27.32 31.38 -5.26
C GLU A 406 -25.85 31.06 -5.56
N GLY A 407 -25.43 29.80 -5.44
CA GLY A 407 -24.03 29.40 -5.61
C GLY A 407 -23.73 28.06 -4.97
N ILE A 408 -22.46 27.82 -4.66
CA ILE A 408 -22.01 26.60 -3.97
C ILE A 408 -21.60 26.96 -2.55
N ARG A 409 -22.34 26.47 -1.56
CA ARG A 409 -22.07 26.70 -0.13
C ARG A 409 -20.81 25.97 0.30
N ILE A 410 -19.98 26.61 1.10
CA ILE A 410 -18.81 25.97 1.69
C ILE A 410 -19.17 25.40 3.07
N PRO A 411 -18.84 24.11 3.36
CA PRO A 411 -19.01 23.54 4.69
C PRO A 411 -18.35 24.38 5.77
N LYS A 412 -19.02 24.54 6.93
CA LYS A 412 -18.55 25.40 8.03
C LYS A 412 -17.11 25.11 8.43
N ALA A 413 -16.69 23.84 8.43
CA ALA A 413 -15.34 23.42 8.78
C ALA A 413 -14.26 23.95 7.81
N LEU A 414 -14.63 24.21 6.54
CA LEU A 414 -13.70 24.70 5.52
C LEU A 414 -13.66 26.23 5.40
N VAL A 415 -14.67 26.96 5.86
CA VAL A 415 -14.73 28.43 5.75
C VAL A 415 -13.44 29.11 6.27
N PRO A 416 -12.88 28.74 7.43
CA PRO A 416 -11.64 29.35 7.93
C PRO A 416 -10.42 29.12 7.02
N TYR A 417 -10.42 28.04 6.24
CA TYR A 417 -9.34 27.68 5.31
C TYR A 417 -9.53 28.30 3.92
N CYS A 418 -10.78 28.45 3.48
CA CYS A 418 -11.11 29.04 2.18
C CYS A 418 -11.07 30.57 2.21
N GLY A 419 -11.52 31.20 3.32
CA GLY A 419 -11.70 32.63 3.44
C GLY A 419 -12.96 33.16 2.73
N PHE A 420 -13.88 32.26 2.34
CA PHE A 420 -15.20 32.59 1.77
C PHE A 420 -16.23 31.51 2.17
N GLU A 421 -17.49 31.87 2.19
CA GLU A 421 -18.60 30.99 2.57
C GLU A 421 -19.35 30.42 1.37
N MET A 422 -19.16 31.03 0.17
CA MET A 422 -19.86 30.65 -1.05
C MET A 422 -18.99 30.85 -2.30
N ILE A 423 -19.18 30.01 -3.28
CA ILE A 423 -18.72 30.16 -4.65
C ILE A 423 -19.94 30.65 -5.47
N ASP A 424 -19.88 31.86 -5.91
CA ASP A 424 -20.91 32.62 -6.62
C ASP A 424 -20.39 33.15 -7.96
#